data_8ebfba1da82e6cff10dfad09f68306ab
#
_entry.id   8ebfba1da82e6cff10dfad09f68306ab
#
_cell.length_a   1.000
_cell.length_b   1.000
_cell.length_c   1.000
_cell.angle_alpha   90.00
_cell.angle_beta   90.00
_cell.angle_gamma   90.00
#
_symmetry.space_group_name_H-M   'P 1'
#
loop_
_entity.id
_entity.type
_entity.pdbx_description
1 polymer ?
#
loop_
_entity_poly.entity_id
_entity_poly.type
_entity_poly.pdbx_seq_one_letter_code
_entity_poly.pdbx_strand_id
1 'polypeptide(L)'
;MDYLRSIFTEAIQHPEIEVLAIATRPDCLQDEIVSLLSELNQIKPVWVELGLQTMHEDTAQFIRRGYPLPVFEDAVKKLRLHGIEVITHVILGFPGEDHERMLETIRYLNTQDIQGIKLQLLHILKGTDLADIYEHDPFPV
;
A
#
# COMPACT_ATOMS: atom_id res chain seq x y z
N MET A 1 2.84 -20.87 0.98
CA MET A 1 2.69 -20.49 2.40
C MET A 1 3.94 -20.80 3.22
N ASP A 2 4.52 -22.00 3.15
CA ASP A 2 5.67 -22.39 3.98
C ASP A 2 6.89 -21.48 3.86
N TYR A 3 7.18 -21.02 2.65
CA TYR A 3 8.26 -20.06 2.38
C TYR A 3 8.05 -18.71 3.10
N LEU A 4 6.87 -18.11 2.97
CA LEU A 4 6.57 -16.84 3.65
C LEU A 4 6.59 -17.00 5.17
N ARG A 5 6.02 -18.09 5.69
CA ARG A 5 6.04 -18.42 7.12
C ARG A 5 7.47 -18.51 7.64
N SER A 6 8.35 -19.22 6.92
CA SER A 6 9.75 -19.36 7.32
C SER A 6 10.46 -18.01 7.41
N ILE A 7 10.39 -17.18 6.36
CA ILE A 7 11.08 -15.89 6.31
C ILE A 7 10.54 -14.90 7.35
N PHE A 8 9.21 -14.77 7.45
CA PHE A 8 8.62 -13.83 8.39
C PHE A 8 8.84 -14.25 9.84
N THR A 9 8.82 -15.56 10.12
CA THR A 9 9.11 -16.07 11.46
C THR A 9 10.56 -15.82 11.84
N GLU A 10 11.52 -16.09 10.95
CA GLU A 10 12.92 -15.81 11.16
C GLU A 10 13.17 -14.32 11.45
N ALA A 11 12.57 -13.45 10.63
CA ALA A 11 12.71 -12.00 10.80
C ALA A 11 12.14 -11.52 12.14
N ILE A 12 10.90 -11.89 12.48
CA ILE A 12 10.22 -11.38 13.69
C ILE A 12 10.84 -11.92 14.98
N GLN A 13 11.46 -13.09 14.93
CA GLN A 13 12.14 -13.70 16.09
C GLN A 13 13.50 -13.08 16.39
N HIS A 14 14.07 -12.31 15.44
CA HIS A 14 15.36 -11.67 15.68
C HIS A 14 15.27 -10.69 16.86
N PRO A 15 16.20 -10.74 17.82
CA PRO A 15 16.09 -9.99 19.08
C PRO A 15 16.07 -8.46 18.88
N GLU A 16 16.73 -7.94 17.86
CA GLU A 16 16.81 -6.50 17.56
C GLU A 16 15.60 -5.98 16.75
N ILE A 17 14.72 -6.85 16.27
CA ILE A 17 13.51 -6.42 15.57
C ILE A 17 12.42 -6.14 16.60
N GLU A 18 11.86 -4.94 16.57
CA GLU A 18 10.74 -4.52 17.43
C GLU A 18 9.40 -4.60 16.67
N VAL A 19 9.42 -4.35 15.39
CA VAL A 19 8.24 -4.34 14.50
C VAL A 19 8.58 -5.03 13.18
N LEU A 20 7.70 -5.89 12.69
CA LEU A 20 7.80 -6.45 11.34
C LEU A 20 6.91 -5.65 10.37
N ALA A 21 7.52 -4.82 9.52
CA ALA A 21 6.82 -4.09 8.48
C ALA A 21 6.81 -4.87 7.17
N ILE A 22 5.64 -5.09 6.59
CA ILE A 22 5.44 -5.87 5.37
C ILE A 22 4.67 -5.02 4.35
N ALA A 23 5.33 -4.68 3.24
CA ALA A 23 4.69 -3.98 2.13
C ALA A 23 4.02 -4.98 1.18
N THR A 24 2.77 -4.73 0.84
CA THR A 24 2.00 -5.59 -0.07
C THR A 24 0.91 -4.82 -0.81
N ARG A 25 0.29 -5.51 -1.78
CA ARG A 25 -0.91 -5.03 -2.48
C ARG A 25 -2.15 -5.56 -1.77
N PRO A 26 -3.26 -4.79 -1.75
CA PRO A 26 -4.52 -5.23 -1.17
C PRO A 26 -5.06 -6.56 -1.74
N ASP A 27 -4.94 -6.77 -3.05
CA ASP A 27 -5.39 -7.98 -3.75
C ASP A 27 -4.52 -9.22 -3.49
N CYS A 28 -3.41 -9.08 -2.76
CA CYS A 28 -2.53 -10.18 -2.34
C CYS A 28 -2.84 -10.71 -0.93
N LEU A 29 -3.83 -10.16 -0.23
CA LEU A 29 -4.18 -10.52 1.15
C LEU A 29 -5.28 -11.60 1.21
N GLN A 30 -4.96 -12.80 0.73
CA GLN A 30 -5.80 -13.98 0.93
C GLN A 30 -5.90 -14.33 2.43
N ASP A 31 -6.94 -15.05 2.82
CA ASP A 31 -7.23 -15.35 4.23
C ASP A 31 -6.09 -16.10 4.93
N GLU A 32 -5.37 -16.98 4.20
CA GLU A 32 -4.20 -17.70 4.72
C GLU A 32 -3.05 -16.75 5.07
N ILE A 33 -2.85 -15.70 4.24
CA ILE A 33 -1.82 -14.67 4.48
C ILE A 33 -2.20 -13.87 5.74
N VAL A 34 -3.45 -13.41 5.82
CA VAL A 34 -3.94 -12.64 6.98
C VAL A 34 -3.85 -13.46 8.26
N SER A 35 -4.17 -14.77 8.21
CA SER A 35 -4.01 -15.67 9.34
C SER A 35 -2.56 -15.76 9.80
N LEU A 36 -1.60 -15.91 8.86
CA LEU A 36 -0.18 -15.90 9.18
C LEU A 36 0.26 -14.59 9.84
N LEU A 37 -0.16 -13.44 9.27
CA LEU A 37 0.17 -12.13 9.84
C LEU A 37 -0.42 -11.95 11.24
N SER A 38 -1.62 -12.46 11.46
CA SER A 38 -2.27 -12.45 12.78
C SER A 38 -1.51 -13.29 13.83
N GLU A 39 -1.03 -14.47 13.44
CA GLU A 39 -0.16 -15.28 14.31
C GLU A 39 1.14 -14.56 14.67
N LEU A 40 1.79 -13.94 13.68
CA LEU A 40 3.02 -13.19 13.86
C LEU A 40 2.81 -11.95 14.76
N ASN A 41 1.68 -11.28 14.62
CA ASN A 41 1.31 -10.11 15.42
C ASN A 41 1.11 -10.43 16.91
N GLN A 42 0.99 -11.72 17.29
CA GLN A 42 1.00 -12.16 18.68
C GLN A 42 2.44 -12.28 19.26
N ILE A 43 3.45 -12.32 18.38
CA ILE A 43 4.86 -12.42 18.79
C ILE A 43 5.43 -11.02 18.99
N LYS A 44 5.34 -10.18 17.96
CA LYS A 44 5.71 -8.75 17.97
C LYS A 44 4.78 -7.99 17.03
N PRO A 45 4.64 -6.66 17.17
CA PRO A 45 3.80 -5.87 16.28
C PRO A 45 4.12 -6.10 14.80
N VAL A 46 3.09 -6.29 14.00
CA VAL A 46 3.16 -6.36 12.54
C VAL A 46 2.47 -5.14 11.95
N TRP A 47 3.17 -4.41 11.09
CA TRP A 47 2.62 -3.34 10.28
C TRP A 47 2.48 -3.81 8.85
N VAL A 48 1.31 -3.59 8.25
CA VAL A 48 1.09 -3.87 6.84
C VAL A 48 1.05 -2.55 6.07
N GLU A 49 2.03 -2.37 5.19
CA GLU A 49 2.13 -1.22 4.30
C GLU A 49 1.35 -1.52 3.01
N LEU A 50 0.14 -0.95 2.88
CA LEU A 50 -0.75 -1.17 1.75
C LEU A 50 -0.59 -0.11 0.66
N GLY A 51 -0.36 -0.55 -0.57
CA GLY A 51 -0.38 0.32 -1.73
C GLY A 51 -1.81 0.73 -2.08
N LEU A 52 -2.17 2.00 -1.91
CA LEU A 52 -3.36 2.61 -2.50
C LEU A 52 -2.98 3.47 -3.71
N GLN A 53 -1.94 4.25 -3.53
CA GLN A 53 -1.36 5.24 -4.44
C GLN A 53 -2.23 6.47 -4.64
N THR A 54 -3.49 6.30 -5.01
CA THR A 54 -4.54 7.32 -5.17
C THR A 54 -5.92 6.71 -4.97
N MET A 55 -6.90 7.49 -4.53
CA MET A 55 -8.30 7.07 -4.50
C MET A 55 -8.99 7.15 -5.86
N HIS A 56 -8.45 7.91 -6.80
CA HIS A 56 -9.06 8.19 -8.09
C HIS A 56 -8.91 7.02 -9.06
N GLU A 57 -10.04 6.45 -9.50
CA GLU A 57 -10.05 5.26 -10.35
C GLU A 57 -9.50 5.51 -11.75
N ASP A 58 -9.67 6.71 -12.31
CA ASP A 58 -9.07 7.10 -13.59
C ASP A 58 -7.54 7.10 -13.54
N THR A 59 -6.96 7.70 -12.49
CA THR A 59 -5.51 7.65 -12.23
C THR A 59 -5.07 6.22 -11.95
N ALA A 60 -5.81 5.47 -11.12
CA ALA A 60 -5.52 4.07 -10.81
C ALA A 60 -5.47 3.17 -12.06
N GLN A 61 -6.36 3.41 -13.03
CA GLN A 61 -6.33 2.72 -14.32
C GLN A 61 -5.13 3.15 -15.16
N PHE A 62 -4.82 4.45 -15.20
CA PHE A 62 -3.67 4.98 -15.93
C PHE A 62 -2.36 4.36 -15.44
N ILE A 63 -2.14 4.28 -14.12
CA ILE A 63 -0.95 3.67 -13.52
C ILE A 63 -1.00 2.13 -13.48
N ARG A 64 -2.06 1.52 -13.99
CA ARG A 64 -2.26 0.07 -13.98
C ARG A 64 -2.19 -0.52 -12.57
N ARG A 65 -2.82 0.13 -11.60
CA ARG A 65 -2.85 -0.34 -10.20
C ARG A 65 -3.31 -1.80 -10.07
N GLY A 66 -4.26 -2.22 -10.91
CA GLY A 66 -4.67 -3.61 -11.07
C GLY A 66 -5.77 -4.09 -10.12
N TYR A 67 -6.29 -3.23 -9.24
CA TYR A 67 -7.44 -3.49 -8.35
C TYR A 67 -8.23 -2.20 -8.12
N PRO A 68 -9.57 -2.28 -7.95
CA PRO A 68 -10.43 -1.14 -7.66
C PRO A 68 -10.40 -0.77 -6.17
N LEU A 69 -10.86 0.44 -5.84
CA LEU A 69 -10.86 0.99 -4.49
C LEU A 69 -11.51 0.07 -3.42
N PRO A 70 -12.66 -0.59 -3.67
CA PRO A 70 -13.25 -1.50 -2.68
C PRO A 70 -12.34 -2.64 -2.21
N VAL A 71 -11.42 -3.09 -3.04
CA VAL A 71 -10.43 -4.14 -2.66
C VAL A 71 -9.47 -3.61 -1.59
N PHE A 72 -9.09 -2.33 -1.66
CA PHE A 72 -8.31 -1.69 -0.61
C PHE A 72 -9.12 -1.58 0.69
N GLU A 73 -10.38 -1.13 0.61
CA GLU A 73 -11.26 -1.01 1.79
C GLU A 73 -11.46 -2.34 2.51
N ASP A 74 -11.69 -3.41 1.74
CA ASP A 74 -11.87 -4.76 2.28
C ASP A 74 -10.57 -5.28 2.92
N ALA A 75 -9.41 -5.00 2.32
CA ALA A 75 -8.11 -5.35 2.89
C ALA A 75 -7.86 -4.64 4.23
N VAL A 76 -8.15 -3.33 4.32
CA VAL A 76 -8.06 -2.57 5.57
C VAL A 76 -8.94 -3.20 6.63
N LYS A 77 -10.23 -3.41 6.34
CA LYS A 77 -11.18 -4.04 7.28
C LYS A 77 -10.68 -5.40 7.77
N LYS A 78 -10.21 -6.24 6.85
CA LYS A 78 -9.70 -7.58 7.14
C LYS A 78 -8.50 -7.53 8.09
N LEU A 79 -7.52 -6.68 7.84
CA LEU A 79 -6.34 -6.50 8.70
C LEU A 79 -6.74 -5.96 10.08
N ARG A 80 -7.61 -4.96 10.14
CA ARG A 80 -8.05 -4.34 11.38
C ARG A 80 -8.87 -5.28 12.27
N LEU A 81 -9.64 -6.19 11.69
CA LEU A 81 -10.33 -7.25 12.44
C LEU A 81 -9.35 -8.18 13.20
N HIS A 82 -8.12 -8.29 12.72
CA HIS A 82 -7.04 -9.06 13.36
C HIS A 82 -6.09 -8.19 14.19
N GLY A 83 -6.42 -6.91 14.42
CA GLY A 83 -5.61 -5.99 15.22
C GLY A 83 -4.27 -5.59 14.58
N ILE A 84 -4.11 -5.81 13.26
CA ILE A 84 -2.90 -5.48 12.51
C ILE A 84 -2.96 -4.01 12.11
N GLU A 85 -1.88 -3.26 12.35
CA GLU A 85 -1.76 -1.86 11.96
C GLU A 85 -1.53 -1.71 10.45
N VAL A 86 -2.22 -0.73 9.85
CA VAL A 86 -2.18 -0.46 8.42
C VAL A 86 -1.54 0.90 8.15
N ILE A 87 -0.48 0.89 7.34
CA ILE A 87 0.16 2.10 6.82
C ILE A 87 -0.16 2.18 5.32
N THR A 88 -0.77 3.25 4.87
CA THR A 88 -1.15 3.38 3.45
C THR A 88 -0.12 4.17 2.66
N HIS A 89 0.33 3.61 1.55
CA HIS A 89 1.19 4.32 0.60
C HIS A 89 0.36 5.17 -0.37
N VAL A 90 0.74 6.43 -0.51
CA VAL A 90 0.19 7.41 -1.44
C VAL A 90 1.33 7.99 -2.28
N ILE A 91 1.10 8.10 -3.57
CA ILE A 91 2.04 8.75 -4.49
C ILE A 91 1.44 10.08 -4.95
N LEU A 92 2.21 11.15 -4.79
CA LEU A 92 1.85 12.50 -5.21
C LEU A 92 2.48 12.82 -6.57
N GLY A 93 1.78 13.61 -7.39
CA GLY A 93 2.29 14.11 -8.66
C GLY A 93 1.96 13.23 -9.87
N PHE A 94 0.89 12.42 -9.81
CA PHE A 94 0.41 11.71 -11.00
C PHE A 94 -0.10 12.68 -12.07
N PRO A 95 0.09 12.36 -13.37
CA PRO A 95 -0.51 13.13 -14.44
C PRO A 95 -2.04 13.23 -14.26
N GLY A 96 -2.58 14.46 -14.37
CA GLY A 96 -4.00 14.73 -14.19
C GLY A 96 -4.47 14.84 -12.73
N GLU A 97 -3.59 14.63 -11.75
CA GLU A 97 -3.90 14.94 -10.35
C GLU A 97 -3.33 16.30 -9.94
N ASP A 98 -4.21 17.28 -9.88
CA ASP A 98 -3.89 18.58 -9.30
C ASP A 98 -3.82 18.53 -7.77
N HIS A 99 -3.51 19.65 -7.15
CA HIS A 99 -3.39 19.76 -5.71
C HIS A 99 -4.67 19.35 -4.97
N GLU A 100 -5.85 19.67 -5.51
CA GLU A 100 -7.13 19.32 -4.87
C GLU A 100 -7.39 17.82 -4.93
N ARG A 101 -7.13 17.16 -6.05
CA ARG A 101 -7.25 15.69 -6.18
C ARG A 101 -6.31 14.95 -5.22
N MET A 102 -5.07 15.43 -5.06
CA MET A 102 -4.15 14.86 -4.06
C MET A 102 -4.70 15.01 -2.64
N LEU A 103 -5.28 16.16 -2.29
CA LEU A 103 -5.93 16.39 -1.00
C LEU A 103 -7.18 15.52 -0.80
N GLU A 104 -7.97 15.27 -1.85
CA GLU A 104 -9.11 14.36 -1.79
C GLU A 104 -8.70 12.95 -1.37
N THR A 105 -7.58 12.43 -1.89
CA THR A 105 -7.03 11.14 -1.46
C THR A 105 -6.70 11.14 0.04
N ILE A 106 -6.11 12.21 0.57
CA ILE A 106 -5.81 12.30 2.01
C ILE A 106 -7.09 12.42 2.85
N ARG A 107 -8.08 13.22 2.41
CA ARG A 107 -9.37 13.31 3.10
C ARG A 107 -10.11 11.97 3.12
N TYR A 108 -10.08 11.24 2.01
CA TYR A 108 -10.64 9.90 1.95
C TYR A 108 -9.96 8.97 2.97
N LEU A 109 -8.63 8.97 3.05
CA LEU A 109 -7.90 8.14 4.00
C LEU A 109 -8.21 8.47 5.46
N ASN A 110 -8.56 9.73 5.78
CA ASN A 110 -9.02 10.11 7.12
C ASN A 110 -10.35 9.45 7.51
N THR A 111 -11.10 8.89 6.56
CA THR A 111 -12.33 8.13 6.83
C THR A 111 -12.08 6.64 7.02
N GLN A 112 -10.87 6.17 6.77
CA GLN A 112 -10.49 4.77 6.87
C GLN A 112 -9.84 4.46 8.21
N ASP A 113 -10.00 3.23 8.71
CA ASP A 113 -9.32 2.76 9.93
C ASP A 113 -7.87 2.37 9.63
N ILE A 114 -7.03 3.37 9.36
CA ILE A 114 -5.59 3.22 9.13
C ILE A 114 -4.80 3.95 10.22
N GLN A 115 -3.58 3.53 10.49
CA GLN A 115 -2.74 4.08 11.56
C GLN A 115 -1.66 5.01 11.03
N GLY A 116 -1.38 4.98 9.73
CA GLY A 116 -0.40 5.88 9.13
C GLY A 116 -0.53 6.02 7.63
N ILE A 117 0.12 7.06 7.11
CA ILE A 117 0.22 7.35 5.67
C ILE A 117 1.70 7.57 5.34
N LYS A 118 2.16 6.92 4.28
CA LYS A 118 3.50 7.10 3.72
C LYS A 118 3.37 7.83 2.39
N LEU A 119 3.74 9.11 2.38
CA LEU A 119 3.73 9.95 1.19
C LEU A 119 5.01 9.75 0.38
N GLN A 120 4.85 9.51 -0.90
CA GLN A 120 5.93 9.37 -1.87
C GLN A 120 5.68 10.31 -3.05
N LEU A 121 6.75 10.79 -3.67
CA LEU A 121 6.65 11.52 -4.93
C LEU A 121 6.71 10.55 -6.10
N LEU A 122 6.02 10.89 -7.18
CA LEU A 122 6.13 10.14 -8.43
C LEU A 122 7.58 10.22 -8.95
N HIS A 123 8.14 9.08 -9.28
CA HIS A 123 9.43 8.97 -9.96
C HIS A 123 9.25 8.35 -11.34
N ILE A 124 9.72 9.05 -12.35
CA ILE A 124 9.70 8.59 -13.74
C ILE A 124 11.02 7.85 -14.00
N LEU A 125 10.93 6.54 -14.16
CA LEU A 125 12.11 5.70 -14.40
C LEU A 125 12.32 5.47 -15.89
N LYS A 126 13.56 5.56 -16.36
CA LYS A 126 13.94 5.26 -17.75
C LYS A 126 13.54 3.83 -18.12
N GLY A 127 13.06 3.67 -19.35
CA GLY A 127 12.64 2.36 -19.87
C GLY A 127 11.27 1.89 -19.37
N THR A 128 10.42 2.81 -18.91
CA THR A 128 9.03 2.56 -18.56
C THR A 128 8.10 3.29 -19.53
N ASP A 129 6.89 2.76 -19.73
CA ASP A 129 5.85 3.42 -20.54
C ASP A 129 5.58 4.86 -20.05
N LEU A 130 5.71 5.11 -18.74
CA LEU A 130 5.55 6.45 -18.17
C LEU A 130 6.64 7.41 -18.61
N ALA A 131 7.89 6.93 -18.80
CA ALA A 131 8.97 7.75 -19.35
C ALA A 131 8.70 8.11 -20.80
N ASP A 132 8.21 7.17 -21.60
CA ASP A 132 7.84 7.40 -22.99
C ASP A 132 6.71 8.42 -23.10
N ILE A 133 5.68 8.32 -22.23
CA ILE A 133 4.61 9.34 -22.15
C ILE A 133 5.17 10.70 -21.79
N TYR A 134 6.03 10.78 -20.77
CA TYR A 134 6.62 12.04 -20.31
C TYR A 134 7.50 12.72 -21.39
N GLU A 135 8.22 11.95 -22.19
CA GLU A 135 9.03 12.47 -23.30
C GLU A 135 8.17 13.09 -24.41
N HIS A 136 6.96 12.58 -24.65
CA HIS A 136 6.05 13.05 -25.69
C HIS A 136 5.09 14.16 -25.21
N ASP A 137 4.67 14.10 -23.96
CA ASP A 137 3.75 15.04 -23.32
C ASP A 137 4.16 15.29 -21.85
N PRO A 138 5.15 16.19 -21.62
CA PRO A 138 5.66 16.48 -20.28
C PRO A 138 4.58 17.03 -19.35
N PHE A 139 4.49 16.48 -18.15
CA PHE A 139 3.60 16.92 -17.07
C PHE A 139 4.42 17.34 -15.83
N PRO A 140 3.88 18.16 -14.92
CA PRO A 140 4.56 18.54 -13.67
C PRO A 140 4.85 17.30 -12.81
N VAL A 141 6.09 17.20 -12.30
CA VAL A 141 6.56 16.17 -11.37
C VAL A 141 7.15 16.81 -10.12
#